data_8cdb965314e8b7ae88c80575083bb311
#
_entry.id   8cdb965314e8b7ae88c80575083bb311
#
_cell.length_a   1.000
_cell.length_b   1.000
_cell.length_c   1.000
_cell.angle_alpha   90.00
_cell.angle_beta   90.00
_cell.angle_gamma   90.00
#
_symmetry.space_group_name_H-M   'P 1'
#
loop_
_entity.id
_entity.type
_entity.pdbx_description
1 polymer ?
#
loop_
_entity_poly.entity_id
_entity_poly.type
_entity_poly.pdbx_seq_one_letter_code
_entity_poly.pdbx_strand_id
1 'polypeptide(L)'
;MKMIFARASAIIVLWGLFTPQLFAAPDLASGKSIDQQKCYACHSKKTGFGNGDMIYTRSDSKVKSVADLKKMVGLCNTELRLDLFPEDETDVVAYLGQTIYKFKP
;
A
#
# COMPACT_ATOMS: atom_id res chain seq x y z
N MET A 1 53.07 -42.73 -22.37
CA MET A 1 51.82 -42.02 -22.72
C MET A 1 51.16 -41.52 -21.43
N LYS A 2 51.22 -40.24 -21.23
CA LYS A 2 50.56 -39.62 -20.09
C LYS A 2 49.20 -39.14 -20.57
N MET A 3 48.16 -39.81 -20.09
CA MET A 3 46.83 -39.28 -20.28
C MET A 3 46.62 -38.11 -19.34
N ILE A 4 46.52 -36.94 -19.90
CA ILE A 4 46.13 -35.77 -19.14
C ILE A 4 44.62 -35.79 -19.08
N PHE A 5 44.08 -36.24 -17.94
CA PHE A 5 42.67 -36.02 -17.66
C PHE A 5 42.53 -34.56 -17.28
N ALA A 6 42.08 -33.75 -18.21
CA ALA A 6 41.58 -32.44 -17.89
C ALA A 6 40.34 -32.65 -17.03
N ARG A 7 40.48 -32.53 -15.75
CA ARG A 7 39.32 -32.38 -14.87
C ARG A 7 38.76 -31.01 -15.15
N ALA A 8 37.76 -30.99 -15.99
CA ALA A 8 36.90 -29.83 -16.07
C ALA A 8 36.18 -29.77 -14.72
N SER A 9 36.68 -28.95 -13.82
CA SER A 9 35.94 -28.55 -12.65
C SER A 9 34.82 -27.71 -13.15
N ALA A 10 33.63 -28.30 -13.31
CA ALA A 10 32.45 -27.54 -13.47
C ALA A 10 32.24 -26.76 -12.19
N ILE A 11 32.67 -25.51 -12.21
CA ILE A 11 32.28 -24.56 -11.18
C ILE A 11 30.78 -24.30 -11.41
N ILE A 12 29.98 -25.10 -10.71
CA ILE A 12 28.58 -24.75 -10.57
C ILE A 12 28.58 -23.51 -9.69
N VAL A 13 28.63 -22.36 -10.34
CA VAL A 13 28.29 -21.12 -9.68
C VAL A 13 26.81 -21.23 -9.38
N LEU A 14 26.48 -21.71 -8.19
CA LEU A 14 25.19 -21.52 -7.62
C LEU A 14 25.04 -19.99 -7.45
N TRP A 15 24.57 -19.36 -8.47
CA TRP A 15 23.94 -18.07 -8.34
C TRP A 15 22.75 -18.35 -7.45
N GLY A 16 22.94 -18.14 -6.15
CA GLY A 16 21.83 -18.13 -5.24
C GLY A 16 20.79 -17.23 -5.89
N LEU A 17 19.65 -17.80 -6.19
CA LEU A 17 18.50 -17.05 -6.62
C LEU A 17 18.10 -16.12 -5.49
N PHE A 18 18.87 -15.04 -5.35
CA PHE A 18 18.43 -13.87 -4.63
C PHE A 18 17.36 -13.28 -5.53
N THR A 19 16.14 -13.83 -5.44
CA THR A 19 14.99 -13.09 -5.94
C THR A 19 14.89 -11.89 -5.02
N PRO A 20 15.19 -10.65 -5.52
CA PRO A 20 14.79 -9.50 -4.75
C PRO A 20 13.31 -9.63 -4.55
N GLN A 21 12.87 -9.69 -3.30
CA GLN A 21 11.47 -9.56 -3.01
C GLN A 21 11.11 -8.14 -3.44
N LEU A 22 10.60 -8.06 -4.66
CA LEU A 22 9.95 -6.88 -5.14
C LEU A 22 8.71 -6.72 -4.26
N PHE A 23 8.84 -5.87 -3.22
CA PHE A 23 7.66 -5.29 -2.64
C PHE A 23 6.98 -4.56 -3.80
N ALA A 24 5.88 -5.12 -4.27
CA ALA A 24 5.09 -4.46 -5.30
C ALA A 24 4.80 -3.04 -4.82
N ALA A 25 5.09 -2.05 -5.66
CA ALA A 25 4.71 -0.68 -5.38
C ALA A 25 3.19 -0.64 -5.13
N PRO A 26 2.72 0.20 -4.18
CA PRO A 26 1.30 0.33 -3.93
C PRO A 26 0.52 0.62 -5.20
N ASP A 27 -0.62 -0.02 -5.37
CA ASP A 27 -1.50 0.19 -6.51
C ASP A 27 -2.49 1.32 -6.19
N LEU A 28 -2.26 2.49 -6.77
CA LEU A 28 -3.10 3.67 -6.54
C LEU A 28 -4.51 3.49 -7.11
N ALA A 29 -4.67 2.78 -8.22
CA ALA A 29 -5.98 2.50 -8.78
C ALA A 29 -6.81 1.59 -7.89
N SER A 30 -6.19 0.57 -7.30
CA SER A 30 -6.80 -0.27 -6.28
C SER A 30 -7.18 0.53 -5.04
N GLY A 31 -6.28 1.38 -4.56
CA GLY A 31 -6.53 2.26 -3.42
C GLY A 31 -7.72 3.19 -3.63
N LYS A 32 -7.83 3.78 -4.81
CA LYS A 32 -8.97 4.61 -5.19
C LYS A 32 -10.28 3.81 -5.17
N SER A 33 -10.27 2.62 -5.73
CA SER A 33 -11.45 1.74 -5.77
C SER A 33 -11.90 1.37 -4.35
N ILE A 34 -10.96 1.03 -3.47
CA ILE A 34 -11.25 0.72 -2.07
C ILE A 34 -11.85 1.92 -1.35
N ASP A 35 -11.26 3.10 -1.50
CA ASP A 35 -11.76 4.33 -0.91
C ASP A 35 -13.22 4.58 -1.34
N GLN A 36 -13.51 4.49 -2.62
CA GLN A 36 -14.84 4.75 -3.14
C GLN A 36 -15.87 3.72 -2.70
N GLN A 37 -15.48 2.45 -2.60
CA GLN A 37 -16.39 1.38 -2.22
C GLN A 37 -16.60 1.23 -0.72
N LYS A 38 -15.56 1.48 0.08
CA LYS A 38 -15.55 1.17 1.51
C LYS A 38 -15.57 2.41 2.41
N CYS A 39 -15.12 3.55 1.91
CA CYS A 39 -14.90 4.75 2.73
C CYS A 39 -15.78 5.92 2.30
N TYR A 40 -15.84 6.22 1.03
CA TYR A 40 -16.44 7.42 0.49
C TYR A 40 -17.91 7.59 0.86
N ALA A 41 -18.71 6.56 0.73
CA ALA A 41 -20.15 6.63 0.98
C ALA A 41 -20.48 7.03 2.42
N CYS A 42 -19.73 6.50 3.39
CA CYS A 42 -19.87 6.85 4.80
C CYS A 42 -19.38 8.28 5.07
N HIS A 43 -18.23 8.64 4.51
CA HIS A 43 -17.66 9.98 4.63
C HIS A 43 -18.57 11.04 3.98
N SER A 44 -19.15 10.73 2.85
CA SER A 44 -20.10 11.58 2.15
C SER A 44 -21.32 11.94 3.04
N LYS A 45 -21.85 10.94 3.74
CA LYS A 45 -22.96 11.15 4.69
C LYS A 45 -22.53 12.00 5.88
N LYS A 46 -21.33 11.80 6.41
CA LYS A 46 -20.82 12.53 7.57
C LYS A 46 -20.56 13.99 7.29
N THR A 47 -20.14 14.33 6.07
CA THR A 47 -19.90 15.73 5.68
C THR A 47 -21.19 16.50 5.41
N GLY A 48 -22.28 15.81 5.12
CA GLY A 48 -23.56 16.44 4.78
C GLY A 48 -23.62 17.10 3.40
N PHE A 49 -22.51 17.09 2.66
CA PHE A 49 -22.40 17.78 1.35
C PHE A 49 -22.28 16.81 0.18
N GLY A 50 -22.36 15.51 0.41
CA GLY A 50 -22.23 14.51 -0.65
C GLY A 50 -20.81 14.35 -1.20
N ASN A 51 -19.81 15.02 -0.64
CA ASN A 51 -18.40 14.88 -1.02
C ASN A 51 -17.61 14.26 0.11
N GLY A 52 -17.37 12.94 0.02
CA GLY A 52 -16.65 12.18 1.05
C GLY A 52 -15.20 12.61 1.23
N ASP A 53 -14.57 13.15 0.18
CA ASP A 53 -13.17 13.59 0.25
C ASP A 53 -12.98 14.79 1.19
N MET A 54 -14.00 15.56 1.42
CA MET A 54 -13.92 16.71 2.33
C MET A 54 -13.57 16.32 3.77
N ILE A 55 -13.88 15.10 4.19
CA ILE A 55 -13.53 14.63 5.55
C ILE A 55 -12.02 14.48 5.72
N TYR A 56 -11.31 14.20 4.62
CA TYR A 56 -9.86 14.03 4.65
C TYR A 56 -9.13 15.37 4.75
N THR A 57 -9.67 16.40 4.16
CA THR A 57 -9.01 17.71 4.00
C THR A 57 -9.49 18.77 4.98
N ARG A 58 -10.29 18.39 5.96
CA ARG A 58 -10.76 19.32 7.00
C ARG A 58 -9.58 19.85 7.82
N SER A 59 -9.67 21.12 8.21
CA SER A 59 -8.65 21.78 9.03
C SER A 59 -8.47 21.14 10.40
N ASP A 60 -9.50 20.50 10.93
CA ASP A 60 -9.48 19.77 12.20
C ASP A 60 -9.17 18.28 12.05
N SER A 61 -8.73 17.85 10.88
CA SER A 61 -8.33 16.46 10.64
C SER A 61 -7.23 16.04 11.60
N LYS A 62 -7.38 14.86 12.20
CA LYS A 62 -6.38 14.26 13.08
C LYS A 62 -5.24 13.62 12.30
N VAL A 63 -5.39 13.46 10.99
CA VAL A 63 -4.41 12.88 10.11
C VAL A 63 -3.51 13.99 9.57
N LYS A 64 -2.27 14.05 10.06
CA LYS A 64 -1.29 15.07 9.68
C LYS A 64 -0.08 14.49 8.95
N SER A 65 0.04 13.17 8.90
CA SER A 65 1.18 12.46 8.32
C SER A 65 0.76 11.12 7.73
N VAL A 66 1.65 10.50 6.97
CA VAL A 66 1.43 9.14 6.46
C VAL A 66 1.26 8.15 7.62
N ALA A 67 2.02 8.31 8.70
CA ALA A 67 1.90 7.45 9.88
C ALA A 67 0.51 7.56 10.53
N ASP A 68 -0.02 8.77 10.64
CA ASP A 68 -1.38 8.98 11.15
C ASP A 68 -2.42 8.35 10.23
N LEU A 69 -2.22 8.47 8.93
CA LEU A 69 -3.11 7.90 7.93
C LEU A 69 -3.15 6.37 8.01
N LYS A 70 -1.99 5.74 8.13
CA LYS A 70 -1.90 4.28 8.32
C LYS A 70 -2.66 3.82 9.56
N LYS A 71 -2.49 4.53 10.65
CA LYS A 71 -3.18 4.25 11.90
C LYS A 71 -4.70 4.39 11.74
N MET A 72 -5.14 5.43 11.09
CA MET A 72 -6.57 5.69 10.88
C MET A 72 -7.21 4.65 9.96
N VAL A 73 -6.56 4.28 8.87
CA VAL A 73 -7.05 3.25 7.95
C VAL A 73 -7.14 1.90 8.67
N GLY A 74 -6.11 1.53 9.43
CA GLY A 74 -6.13 0.29 10.20
C GLY A 74 -7.23 0.27 11.24
N LEU A 75 -7.45 1.36 11.94
CA LEU A 75 -8.52 1.50 12.92
C LEU A 75 -9.90 1.37 12.27
N CYS A 76 -10.14 2.07 11.18
CA CYS A 76 -11.40 1.99 10.44
C CYS A 76 -11.65 0.59 9.89
N ASN A 77 -10.63 -0.07 9.36
CA ASN A 77 -10.73 -1.44 8.88
C ASN A 77 -11.19 -2.39 10.00
N THR A 78 -10.58 -2.27 11.17
CA THR A 78 -10.89 -3.11 12.33
C THR A 78 -12.28 -2.80 12.87
N GLU A 79 -12.59 -1.56 13.15
CA GLU A 79 -13.82 -1.16 13.83
C GLU A 79 -15.05 -1.29 12.93
N LEU A 80 -14.90 -1.01 11.64
CA LEU A 80 -15.99 -1.09 10.69
C LEU A 80 -16.05 -2.44 9.96
N ARG A 81 -15.14 -3.35 10.27
CA ARG A 81 -15.05 -4.68 9.66
C ARG A 81 -15.06 -4.62 8.13
N LEU A 82 -14.15 -3.83 7.58
CA LEU A 82 -14.07 -3.61 6.13
C LEU A 82 -13.47 -4.79 5.38
N ASP A 83 -12.87 -5.74 6.08
CA ASP A 83 -12.24 -6.95 5.51
C ASP A 83 -11.10 -6.61 4.52
N LEU A 84 -10.37 -5.54 4.80
CA LEU A 84 -9.21 -5.16 4.02
C LEU A 84 -8.01 -6.03 4.42
N PHE A 85 -7.32 -6.58 3.42
CA PHE A 85 -6.03 -7.21 3.61
C PHE A 85 -4.93 -6.16 3.83
N PRO A 86 -3.75 -6.53 4.37
CA PRO A 86 -2.65 -5.57 4.54
C PRO A 86 -2.26 -4.83 3.26
N GLU A 87 -2.32 -5.50 2.11
CA GLU A 87 -2.05 -4.90 0.81
C GLU A 87 -3.10 -3.85 0.44
N ASP A 88 -4.37 -4.11 0.77
CA ASP A 88 -5.46 -3.16 0.53
C ASP A 88 -5.28 -1.90 1.38
N GLU A 89 -4.92 -2.06 2.65
CA GLU A 89 -4.62 -0.91 3.52
C GLU A 89 -3.45 -0.09 2.96
N THR A 90 -2.39 -0.75 2.49
CA THR A 90 -1.23 -0.10 1.86
C THR A 90 -1.65 0.67 0.62
N ASP A 91 -2.46 0.10 -0.23
CA ASP A 91 -2.94 0.72 -1.46
C ASP A 91 -3.80 1.95 -1.18
N VAL A 92 -4.74 1.86 -0.26
CA VAL A 92 -5.61 3.00 0.07
C VAL A 92 -4.85 4.11 0.79
N VAL A 93 -3.90 3.77 1.66
CA VAL A 93 -3.02 4.76 2.30
C VAL A 93 -2.19 5.50 1.25
N ALA A 94 -1.64 4.80 0.28
CA ALA A 94 -0.88 5.41 -0.81
C ALA A 94 -1.75 6.34 -1.65
N TYR A 95 -2.93 5.90 -2.03
CA TYR A 95 -3.88 6.72 -2.79
C TYR A 95 -4.27 7.99 -2.04
N LEU A 96 -4.74 7.85 -0.81
CA LEU A 96 -5.17 9.00 -0.01
C LEU A 96 -4.01 9.94 0.28
N GLY A 97 -2.86 9.38 0.68
CA GLY A 97 -1.68 10.17 1.04
C GLY A 97 -1.12 10.98 -0.12
N GLN A 98 -1.11 10.42 -1.32
CA GLN A 98 -0.56 11.07 -2.50
C GLN A 98 -1.57 11.97 -3.21
N THR A 99 -2.82 11.57 -3.28
CA THR A 99 -3.83 12.20 -4.13
C THR A 99 -4.70 13.21 -3.36
N ILE A 100 -5.10 12.87 -2.15
CA ILE A 100 -6.04 13.68 -1.36
C ILE A 100 -5.30 14.55 -0.34
N TYR A 101 -4.52 13.95 0.55
CA TYR A 101 -3.76 14.68 1.55
C TYR A 101 -2.54 15.39 0.97
N LYS A 102 -1.96 14.84 -0.10
CA LYS A 102 -0.76 15.36 -0.78
C LYS A 102 0.42 15.49 0.17
N PHE A 103 0.63 14.48 1.00
CA PHE A 103 1.81 14.41 1.84
C PHE A 103 3.07 14.33 0.98
N LYS A 104 4.09 15.06 1.36
CA LYS A 104 5.40 14.95 0.72
C LYS A 104 6.05 13.62 1.11
N PRO A 105 6.73 12.96 0.15
CA PRO A 105 7.47 11.73 0.43
C PRO A 105 8.61 11.96 1.42
#